data_fc6f2b39ded000234fd15d4cfc6781a3
#
_entry.id   fc6f2b39ded000234fd15d4cfc6781a3
#
_cell.length_a   1.000
_cell.length_b   1.000
_cell.length_c   1.000
_cell.angle_alpha   90.00
_cell.angle_beta   90.00
_cell.angle_gamma   90.00
#
_symmetry.space_group_name_H-M   'P 1'
#
loop_
_entity.id
_entity.type
_entity.pdbx_description
1 polymer ?
#
loop_
_entity_poly.entity_id
_entity_poly.type
_entity_poly.pdbx_seq_one_letter_code
_entity_poly.pdbx_strand_id
1 'polypeptide(L)'
;NNYMERVMLWNNGAPVTISLTDKQHGKTIPAQGKQPDFSIVKGIPTDATLTVNEIPTNGIHASYLQATVACTIGSLNIERRYRIYADCPAIACDTYLKGQVELYQNKEDNRSNADRKNIEHTADMATGVKTPTLDRLQLSGNHWSARTIEFFDYTDWNDNLVTGRTWLPYRRNTYRGNLLFAHDVVTRQGFFFLKEAPSSST
;
A
#
# COMPACT_ATOMS: atom_id res chain seq x y z
N ASN A 1 6.15 -9.27 -15.13
CA ASN A 1 7.17 -10.29 -14.99
C ASN A 1 6.65 -11.69 -15.39
N ASN A 2 7.39 -12.74 -15.11
CA ASN A 2 7.03 -14.10 -15.51
C ASN A 2 5.91 -14.72 -14.65
N TYR A 3 5.69 -14.20 -13.47
CA TYR A 3 4.78 -14.77 -12.46
C TYR A 3 3.47 -14.00 -12.34
N MET A 4 3.55 -12.69 -12.36
CA MET A 4 2.38 -11.86 -12.11
C MET A 4 2.30 -10.67 -13.06
N GLU A 5 1.08 -10.17 -13.21
CA GLU A 5 0.77 -8.93 -13.89
C GLU A 5 -0.16 -8.08 -13.02
N ARG A 6 0.14 -6.80 -12.91
CA ARG A 6 -0.75 -5.81 -12.31
C ARG A 6 -1.11 -4.79 -13.38
N VAL A 7 -2.37 -4.76 -13.78
CA VAL A 7 -2.84 -3.80 -14.78
C VAL A 7 -3.40 -2.58 -14.06
N MET A 8 -2.89 -1.42 -14.44
CA MET A 8 -3.29 -0.14 -13.87
C MET A 8 -3.79 0.79 -14.94
N LEU A 9 -4.93 1.44 -14.70
CA LEU A 9 -5.41 2.54 -15.51
C LEU A 9 -4.62 3.80 -15.16
N TRP A 10 -4.12 4.49 -16.18
CA TRP A 10 -3.49 5.80 -16.02
C TRP A 10 -4.55 6.84 -15.65
N ASN A 11 -4.31 7.57 -14.58
CA ASN A 11 -5.19 8.63 -14.12
C ASN A 11 -4.33 9.82 -13.67
N ASN A 12 -3.74 10.52 -14.64
CA ASN A 12 -2.89 11.71 -14.43
C ASN A 12 -1.87 11.55 -13.29
N GLY A 13 -1.13 10.43 -13.26
CA GLY A 13 -0.13 10.17 -12.24
C GLY A 13 -0.66 9.55 -10.94
N ALA A 14 -1.97 9.33 -10.84
CA ALA A 14 -2.58 8.58 -9.74
C ALA A 14 -3.16 7.26 -10.28
N PRO A 15 -2.33 6.24 -10.56
CA PRO A 15 -2.76 5.01 -11.19
C PRO A 15 -3.81 4.28 -10.37
N VAL A 16 -4.68 3.56 -11.05
CA VAL A 16 -5.78 2.78 -10.46
C VAL A 16 -5.65 1.34 -10.88
N THR A 17 -5.42 0.43 -9.96
CA THR A 17 -5.35 -1.00 -10.27
C THR A 17 -6.72 -1.52 -10.70
N ILE A 18 -6.76 -2.20 -11.85
CA ILE A 18 -7.96 -2.82 -12.41
C ILE A 18 -7.90 -4.35 -12.38
N SER A 19 -6.72 -4.94 -12.34
CA SER A 19 -6.57 -6.39 -12.17
C SER A 19 -5.20 -6.79 -11.65
N LEU A 20 -5.16 -7.97 -11.01
CA LEU A 20 -3.96 -8.73 -10.71
C LEU A 20 -4.10 -10.10 -11.34
N THR A 21 -3.08 -10.55 -12.07
CA THR A 21 -3.08 -11.86 -12.72
C THR A 21 -1.91 -12.69 -12.20
N ASP A 22 -2.22 -13.89 -11.74
CA ASP A 22 -1.27 -14.98 -11.58
C ASP A 22 -1.04 -15.62 -12.95
N LYS A 23 0.10 -15.34 -13.54
CA LYS A 23 0.43 -15.83 -14.90
C LYS A 23 0.75 -17.31 -14.93
N GLN A 24 1.20 -17.89 -13.83
CA GLN A 24 1.53 -19.31 -13.75
C GLN A 24 0.27 -20.17 -13.78
N HIS A 25 -0.79 -19.73 -13.15
CA HIS A 25 -2.05 -20.46 -13.09
C HIS A 25 -3.14 -19.87 -14.00
N GLY A 26 -2.83 -18.79 -14.75
CA GLY A 26 -3.77 -18.14 -15.66
C GLY A 26 -4.99 -17.55 -14.94
N LYS A 27 -4.84 -17.12 -13.69
CA LYS A 27 -5.94 -16.65 -12.86
C LYS A 27 -5.87 -15.16 -12.66
N THR A 28 -6.98 -14.46 -12.91
CA THR A 28 -7.09 -13.02 -12.75
C THR A 28 -8.05 -12.65 -11.63
N ILE A 29 -7.60 -11.79 -10.74
CA ILE A 29 -8.39 -11.15 -9.69
C ILE A 29 -8.78 -9.77 -10.18
N PRO A 30 -10.05 -9.51 -10.51
CA PRO A 30 -10.49 -8.19 -10.93
C PRO A 30 -10.52 -7.25 -9.73
N ALA A 31 -10.00 -6.03 -9.90
CA ALA A 31 -10.15 -4.95 -8.95
C ALA A 31 -11.30 -4.03 -9.37
N GLN A 32 -11.91 -3.32 -8.41
CA GLN A 32 -13.02 -2.42 -8.72
C GLN A 32 -12.60 -1.18 -9.51
N GLY A 33 -11.33 -0.77 -9.42
CA GLY A 33 -10.77 0.31 -10.23
C GLY A 33 -11.44 1.68 -10.04
N LYS A 34 -11.96 1.97 -8.84
CA LYS A 34 -12.75 3.20 -8.60
C LYS A 34 -11.95 4.35 -8.01
N GLN A 35 -10.86 4.07 -7.33
CA GLN A 35 -10.06 5.08 -6.64
C GLN A 35 -8.57 4.85 -6.92
N PRO A 36 -7.77 5.92 -6.89
CA PRO A 36 -6.32 5.80 -7.01
C PRO A 36 -5.72 4.82 -6.00
N ASP A 37 -4.66 4.15 -6.42
CA ASP A 37 -3.94 3.18 -5.59
C ASP A 37 -3.24 3.85 -4.41
N PHE A 38 -3.00 5.15 -4.48
CA PHE A 38 -2.49 5.92 -3.36
C PHE A 38 -3.32 7.20 -3.11
N SER A 39 -3.28 7.66 -1.87
CA SER A 39 -3.89 8.91 -1.45
C SER A 39 -3.11 9.45 -0.26
N ILE A 40 -2.18 10.36 -0.50
CA ILE A 40 -1.27 10.90 0.52
C ILE A 40 -1.74 12.28 0.97
N VAL A 41 -2.15 13.11 0.02
CA VAL A 41 -2.72 14.43 0.26
C VAL A 41 -3.96 14.60 -0.61
N LYS A 42 -4.81 15.54 -0.22
CA LYS A 42 -5.98 15.92 -1.01
C LYS A 42 -5.56 16.82 -2.16
N GLY A 43 -6.02 16.51 -3.35
CA GLY A 43 -5.78 17.31 -4.54
C GLY A 43 -5.83 16.49 -5.81
N ILE A 44 -5.71 17.16 -6.92
CA ILE A 44 -5.64 16.56 -8.25
C ILE A 44 -4.18 16.55 -8.67
N PRO A 45 -3.64 15.39 -9.10
CA PRO A 45 -2.28 15.32 -9.62
C PRO A 45 -2.11 16.19 -10.86
N THR A 46 -0.99 16.88 -10.95
CA THR A 46 -0.52 17.64 -12.11
C THR A 46 0.88 17.19 -12.49
N ASP A 47 1.34 17.60 -13.67
CA ASP A 47 2.70 17.36 -14.17
C ASP A 47 3.09 15.87 -14.15
N ALA A 48 2.12 15.03 -14.45
CA ALA A 48 2.27 13.60 -14.32
C ALA A 48 3.11 13.00 -15.46
N THR A 49 4.09 12.21 -15.10
CA THR A 49 4.97 11.52 -16.03
C THR A 49 5.07 10.03 -15.70
N LEU A 50 5.30 9.22 -16.73
CA LEU A 50 5.64 7.81 -16.62
C LEU A 50 6.91 7.56 -17.41
N THR A 51 7.93 7.02 -16.75
CA THR A 51 9.16 6.58 -17.39
C THR A 51 9.40 5.10 -17.06
N VAL A 52 9.98 4.37 -18.00
CA VAL A 52 10.36 2.97 -17.81
C VAL A 52 11.81 2.81 -18.23
N ASN A 53 12.63 2.31 -17.31
CA ASN A 53 14.04 2.08 -17.54
C ASN A 53 14.42 0.66 -17.11
N GLU A 54 15.35 0.07 -17.83
CA GLU A 54 16.01 -1.15 -17.37
C GLU A 54 17.18 -0.75 -16.46
N ILE A 55 17.20 -1.31 -15.28
CA ILE A 55 18.26 -1.12 -14.30
C ILE A 55 19.14 -2.38 -14.31
N PRO A 56 20.42 -2.27 -14.69
CA PRO A 56 21.31 -3.42 -14.74
C PRO A 56 21.63 -3.95 -13.35
N THR A 57 22.09 -5.18 -13.30
CA THR A 57 22.62 -5.77 -12.06
C THR A 57 23.83 -4.98 -11.56
N ASN A 58 23.95 -4.85 -10.25
CA ASN A 58 25.11 -4.22 -9.59
C ASN A 58 25.85 -5.18 -8.63
N GLY A 59 25.57 -6.47 -8.69
CA GLY A 59 26.14 -7.49 -7.79
C GLY A 59 25.39 -7.65 -6.47
N ILE A 60 24.54 -6.70 -6.09
CA ILE A 60 23.69 -6.77 -4.89
C ILE A 60 22.28 -7.21 -5.31
N HIS A 61 21.77 -6.71 -6.42
CA HIS A 61 20.49 -7.10 -6.99
C HIS A 61 20.62 -7.53 -8.44
N ALA A 62 19.71 -8.39 -8.89
CA ALA A 62 19.54 -8.73 -10.29
C ALA A 62 19.04 -7.51 -11.11
N SER A 63 19.15 -7.57 -12.43
CA SER A 63 18.55 -6.56 -13.29
C SER A 63 17.02 -6.55 -13.14
N TYR A 64 16.40 -5.37 -13.29
CA TYR A 64 14.96 -5.19 -13.21
C TYR A 64 14.49 -4.04 -14.07
N LEU A 65 13.21 -4.05 -14.42
CA LEU A 65 12.54 -2.90 -14.99
C LEU A 65 12.07 -1.98 -13.86
N GLN A 66 12.37 -0.70 -13.96
CA GLN A 66 11.85 0.34 -13.08
C GLN A 66 10.85 1.20 -13.83
N ALA A 67 9.58 1.11 -13.46
CA ALA A 67 8.55 2.03 -13.89
C ALA A 67 8.41 3.15 -12.83
N THR A 68 8.64 4.37 -13.23
CA THR A 68 8.56 5.54 -12.34
C THR A 68 7.37 6.40 -12.74
N VAL A 69 6.43 6.54 -11.83
CA VAL A 69 5.30 7.47 -11.93
C VAL A 69 5.61 8.66 -11.04
N ALA A 70 5.70 9.85 -11.62
CA ALA A 70 5.90 11.09 -10.89
C ALA A 70 4.73 12.05 -11.14
N CYS A 71 4.30 12.77 -10.11
CA CYS A 71 3.29 13.81 -10.20
C CYS A 71 3.43 14.80 -9.06
N THR A 72 2.76 15.95 -9.19
CA THR A 72 2.69 16.98 -8.17
C THR A 72 1.26 17.11 -7.66
N ILE A 73 1.07 17.19 -6.34
CA ILE A 73 -0.22 17.51 -5.72
C ILE A 73 0.00 18.70 -4.77
N GLY A 74 -0.50 19.86 -5.14
CA GLY A 74 -0.21 21.11 -4.42
C GLY A 74 1.28 21.42 -4.43
N SER A 75 1.92 21.47 -3.26
CA SER A 75 3.37 21.67 -3.11
C SER A 75 4.17 20.37 -2.92
N LEU A 76 3.51 19.22 -3.00
CA LEU A 76 4.12 17.92 -2.79
C LEU A 76 4.42 17.24 -4.12
N ASN A 77 5.70 16.96 -4.38
CA ASN A 77 6.12 16.08 -5.46
C ASN A 77 6.10 14.64 -4.96
N ILE A 78 5.44 13.79 -5.68
CA ILE A 78 5.27 12.36 -5.38
C ILE A 78 5.92 11.57 -6.50
N GLU A 79 6.81 10.67 -6.15
CA GLU A 79 7.45 9.76 -7.09
C GLU A 79 7.27 8.32 -6.59
N ARG A 80 6.66 7.48 -7.42
CA ARG A 80 6.45 6.06 -7.15
C ARG A 80 7.27 5.23 -8.11
N ARG A 81 8.18 4.42 -7.58
CA ARG A 81 9.05 3.53 -8.34
C ARG A 81 8.59 2.10 -8.17
N TYR A 82 8.16 1.50 -9.25
CA TYR A 82 7.83 0.08 -9.30
C TYR A 82 9.04 -0.70 -9.81
N ARG A 83 9.59 -1.59 -8.98
CA ARG A 83 10.69 -2.47 -9.36
C ARG A 83 10.11 -3.84 -9.74
N ILE A 84 10.39 -4.27 -10.96
CA ILE A 84 9.79 -5.46 -11.58
C ILE A 84 10.93 -6.39 -11.98
N TYR A 85 11.21 -7.36 -11.15
CA TYR A 85 12.19 -8.43 -11.44
C TYR A 85 11.53 -9.51 -12.29
N ALA A 86 12.27 -10.06 -13.25
CA ALA A 86 11.74 -11.09 -14.17
C ALA A 86 11.24 -12.33 -13.41
N ASP A 87 12.03 -12.78 -12.45
CA ASP A 87 11.83 -14.05 -11.75
C ASP A 87 11.36 -13.88 -10.28
N CYS A 88 10.67 -12.78 -9.98
CA CYS A 88 10.09 -12.55 -8.65
C CYS A 88 8.56 -12.52 -8.73
N PRO A 89 7.84 -13.29 -7.92
CA PRO A 89 6.36 -13.29 -7.91
C PRO A 89 5.78 -12.07 -7.18
N ALA A 90 6.50 -10.95 -7.19
CA ALA A 90 6.08 -9.69 -6.58
C ALA A 90 6.50 -8.49 -7.42
N ILE A 91 5.89 -7.36 -7.14
CA ILE A 91 6.27 -6.03 -7.64
C ILE A 91 6.50 -5.16 -6.41
N ALA A 92 7.73 -4.67 -6.25
CA ALA A 92 8.04 -3.71 -5.19
C ALA A 92 7.61 -2.31 -5.61
N CYS A 93 7.17 -1.51 -4.65
CA CYS A 93 6.78 -0.12 -4.88
C CYS A 93 7.33 0.78 -3.79
N ASP A 94 8.29 1.61 -4.15
CA ASP A 94 8.84 2.65 -3.28
C ASP A 94 8.12 3.97 -3.55
N THR A 95 7.82 4.72 -2.50
CA THR A 95 7.19 6.04 -2.62
C THR A 95 8.09 7.10 -2.01
N TYR A 96 8.48 8.08 -2.82
CA TYR A 96 9.30 9.21 -2.42
C TYR A 96 8.46 10.47 -2.42
N LEU A 97 8.60 11.26 -1.38
CA LEU A 97 7.88 12.52 -1.18
C LEU A 97 8.88 13.65 -1.03
N LYS A 98 8.67 14.72 -1.78
CA LYS A 98 9.49 15.93 -1.70
C LYS A 98 8.59 17.17 -1.73
N GLY A 99 8.71 17.99 -0.71
CA GLY A 99 7.92 19.21 -0.57
C GLY A 99 7.43 19.42 0.85
N GLN A 100 6.51 20.34 1.00
CA GLN A 100 5.86 20.62 2.27
C GLN A 100 4.43 20.08 2.25
N VAL A 101 4.06 19.38 3.29
CA VAL A 101 2.69 19.00 3.56
C VAL A 101 2.27 19.77 4.80
N GLU A 102 1.14 20.45 4.74
CA GLU A 102 0.51 20.92 5.97
C GLU A 102 0.05 19.68 6.75
N LEU A 103 0.91 19.25 7.65
CA LEU A 103 0.54 18.21 8.61
C LEU A 103 -0.57 18.79 9.48
N TYR A 104 -1.61 18.03 9.65
CA TYR A 104 -2.64 18.33 10.64
C TYR A 104 -1.94 18.47 12.00
N GLN A 105 -1.83 19.72 12.48
CA GLN A 105 -1.43 19.95 13.85
C GLN A 105 -2.60 19.51 14.71
N ASN A 106 -2.44 18.40 15.42
CA ASN A 106 -3.29 18.10 16.55
C ASN A 106 -3.26 19.31 17.46
N LYS A 107 -4.29 20.15 17.44
CA LYS A 107 -4.51 21.07 18.56
C LYS A 107 -4.54 20.17 19.78
N GLU A 108 -3.65 20.40 20.71
CA GLU A 108 -3.63 19.70 21.99
C GLU A 108 -5.07 19.66 22.53
N ASP A 109 -5.64 18.50 22.47
CA ASP A 109 -7.04 18.32 22.80
C ASP A 109 -7.10 17.96 24.27
N ASN A 110 -7.46 18.93 25.12
CA ASN A 110 -7.73 18.73 26.55
C ASN A 110 -8.98 17.85 26.81
N ARG A 111 -9.36 17.01 25.86
CA ARG A 111 -10.52 16.14 25.97
C ARG A 111 -10.20 14.86 26.74
N SER A 112 -11.22 14.35 27.42
CA SER A 112 -11.13 13.11 28.18
C SER A 112 -10.78 11.88 27.32
N ASN A 113 -10.23 10.82 27.91
CA ASN A 113 -9.90 9.57 27.21
C ASN A 113 -11.11 8.90 26.52
N ALA A 114 -12.34 9.21 26.94
CA ALA A 114 -13.56 8.73 26.28
C ALA A 114 -13.80 9.43 24.95
N ASP A 115 -13.43 10.70 24.83
CA ASP A 115 -13.57 11.47 23.60
C ASP A 115 -12.47 11.12 22.59
N ARG A 116 -11.29 10.65 23.03
CA ARG A 116 -10.20 10.23 22.13
C ARG A 116 -10.56 9.09 21.22
N LYS A 117 -11.41 8.15 21.65
CA LYS A 117 -11.90 7.04 20.79
C LYS A 117 -12.82 7.52 19.68
N ASN A 118 -13.54 8.62 19.89
CA ASN A 118 -14.38 9.23 18.87
C ASN A 118 -13.59 10.13 17.90
N ILE A 119 -12.42 10.64 18.32
CA ILE A 119 -11.57 11.52 17.51
C ILE A 119 -10.88 10.78 16.37
N GLU A 120 -10.59 9.49 16.51
CA GLU A 120 -10.12 8.67 15.38
C GLU A 120 -11.09 8.70 14.19
N HIS A 121 -12.37 9.00 14.44
CA HIS A 121 -13.38 9.17 13.40
C HIS A 121 -13.52 10.60 12.87
N THR A 122 -13.05 11.61 13.59
CA THR A 122 -13.23 13.03 13.22
C THR A 122 -11.96 13.71 12.69
N ALA A 123 -10.78 13.13 12.87
CA ALA A 123 -9.52 13.62 12.29
C ALA A 123 -9.51 13.67 10.75
N ASP A 124 -10.55 13.10 10.13
CA ASP A 124 -10.76 13.03 8.71
C ASP A 124 -11.03 14.36 8.02
N MET A 125 -11.47 15.34 8.75
CA MET A 125 -12.04 16.53 8.14
C MET A 125 -11.03 17.60 7.77
N ALA A 126 -9.84 17.65 8.38
CA ALA A 126 -8.93 18.77 8.18
C ALA A 126 -8.03 18.66 6.96
N THR A 127 -7.52 17.45 6.64
CA THR A 127 -6.70 17.23 5.45
C THR A 127 -7.48 16.61 4.30
N GLY A 128 -8.71 16.18 4.56
CA GLY A 128 -9.52 15.40 3.62
C GLY A 128 -8.95 14.00 3.35
N VAL A 129 -7.87 13.62 4.03
CA VAL A 129 -7.24 12.30 3.94
C VAL A 129 -7.06 11.75 5.34
N LYS A 130 -7.91 10.83 5.71
CA LYS A 130 -7.97 10.25 7.06
C LYS A 130 -6.67 9.58 7.47
N THR A 131 -6.15 8.78 6.56
CA THR A 131 -4.90 8.05 6.74
C THR A 131 -4.21 8.07 5.40
N PRO A 132 -2.96 8.54 5.30
CA PRO A 132 -2.20 8.44 4.07
C PRO A 132 -2.18 7.00 3.59
N THR A 133 -2.63 6.79 2.38
CA THR A 133 -2.65 5.47 1.75
C THR A 133 -1.50 5.41 0.77
N LEU A 134 -0.54 4.51 1.01
CA LEU A 134 0.63 4.33 0.14
C LEU A 134 0.35 3.37 -0.99
N ASP A 135 -0.46 2.35 -0.76
CA ASP A 135 -0.95 1.46 -1.80
C ASP A 135 -2.35 0.95 -1.45
N ARG A 136 -3.16 0.76 -2.48
CA ARG A 136 -4.56 0.34 -2.35
C ARG A 136 -4.90 -0.68 -3.41
N LEU A 137 -5.57 -1.73 -2.98
CA LEU A 137 -6.22 -2.66 -3.86
C LEU A 137 -7.70 -2.77 -3.48
N GLN A 138 -8.58 -2.42 -4.41
CA GLN A 138 -10.03 -2.50 -4.21
C GLN A 138 -10.57 -3.78 -4.82
N LEU A 139 -10.77 -4.79 -4.00
CA LEU A 139 -11.32 -6.07 -4.42
C LEU A 139 -12.85 -6.05 -4.44
N SER A 140 -13.43 -6.84 -5.32
CA SER A 140 -14.86 -7.15 -5.31
C SER A 140 -15.13 -8.37 -4.44
N GLY A 141 -16.37 -8.49 -3.95
CA GLY A 141 -16.83 -9.63 -3.17
C GLY A 141 -16.52 -9.53 -1.68
N ASN A 142 -17.06 -10.50 -0.94
CA ASN A 142 -16.98 -10.59 0.53
C ASN A 142 -16.43 -11.95 1.00
N HIS A 143 -15.80 -12.69 0.10
CA HIS A 143 -15.27 -14.05 0.38
C HIS A 143 -13.78 -14.04 0.72
N TRP A 144 -13.25 -12.88 1.10
CA TRP A 144 -11.83 -12.73 1.40
C TRP A 144 -11.53 -13.08 2.85
N SER A 145 -10.55 -13.92 3.05
CA SER A 145 -9.90 -14.14 4.34
C SER A 145 -8.57 -13.39 4.35
N ALA A 146 -8.31 -12.67 5.42
CA ALA A 146 -7.05 -11.95 5.62
C ALA A 146 -6.30 -12.57 6.80
N ARG A 147 -4.99 -12.75 6.62
CA ARG A 147 -4.07 -13.12 7.69
C ARG A 147 -2.97 -12.08 7.77
N THR A 148 -2.82 -11.48 8.93
CA THR A 148 -1.75 -10.51 9.20
C THR A 148 -0.66 -11.16 10.04
N ILE A 149 0.58 -10.78 9.76
CA ILE A 149 1.73 -11.15 10.58
C ILE A 149 2.41 -9.85 10.98
N GLU A 150 2.60 -9.66 12.25
CA GLU A 150 3.30 -8.56 12.86
C GLU A 150 4.57 -9.07 13.51
N PHE A 151 5.69 -8.46 13.20
CA PHE A 151 6.98 -8.75 13.79
C PHE A 151 7.26 -7.67 14.84
N PHE A 152 7.46 -8.09 16.08
CA PHE A 152 7.85 -7.19 17.16
C PHE A 152 9.26 -7.52 17.58
N ASP A 153 10.07 -6.49 17.70
CA ASP A 153 11.34 -6.54 18.40
C ASP A 153 11.18 -5.71 19.68
N TYR A 154 11.04 -6.40 20.81
CA TYR A 154 10.76 -5.72 22.07
C TYR A 154 12.03 -5.33 22.83
N THR A 155 13.18 -5.79 22.46
CA THR A 155 14.44 -5.39 23.10
C THR A 155 15.64 -6.16 22.52
N ASP A 156 16.83 -5.77 22.95
CA ASP A 156 18.13 -6.42 22.72
C ASP A 156 18.25 -7.89 23.19
N TRP A 157 17.13 -8.57 23.49
CA TRP A 157 17.11 -9.91 24.09
C TRP A 157 16.66 -11.01 23.12
N ASN A 158 16.71 -10.80 21.83
CA ASN A 158 16.37 -11.78 20.80
C ASN A 158 14.95 -12.38 20.84
N ASP A 159 14.03 -11.79 21.57
CA ASP A 159 12.64 -12.23 21.60
C ASP A 159 11.85 -11.57 20.47
N ASN A 160 12.11 -11.98 19.23
CA ASN A 160 11.27 -11.63 18.10
C ASN A 160 9.91 -12.28 18.26
N LEU A 161 8.93 -11.54 18.72
CA LEU A 161 7.56 -12.03 18.81
C LEU A 161 6.88 -11.92 17.44
N VAL A 162 6.44 -13.04 16.90
CA VAL A 162 5.64 -13.07 15.69
C VAL A 162 4.18 -13.33 16.08
N THR A 163 3.31 -12.38 15.82
CA THR A 163 1.87 -12.55 16.03
C THR A 163 1.17 -12.70 14.70
N GLY A 164 0.51 -13.84 14.50
CA GLY A 164 -0.35 -14.11 13.35
C GLY A 164 -1.82 -14.05 13.74
N ARG A 165 -2.64 -13.35 12.96
CA ARG A 165 -4.09 -13.29 13.16
C ARG A 165 -4.80 -13.57 11.84
N THR A 166 -5.86 -14.40 11.89
CA THR A 166 -6.70 -14.70 10.73
C THR A 166 -8.07 -14.05 10.93
N TRP A 167 -8.57 -13.39 9.89
CA TRP A 167 -9.81 -12.65 9.93
C TRP A 167 -10.68 -13.00 8.74
N LEU A 168 -11.99 -13.06 8.99
CA LEU A 168 -13.00 -13.00 7.95
C LEU A 168 -13.61 -11.59 8.01
N PRO A 169 -13.31 -10.71 7.06
CA PRO A 169 -13.70 -9.30 7.14
C PRO A 169 -15.17 -9.11 6.78
N TYR A 170 -16.06 -9.38 7.70
CA TYR A 170 -17.46 -8.96 7.59
C TYR A 170 -17.67 -7.48 7.90
N ARG A 171 -16.63 -6.82 8.43
CA ARG A 171 -16.65 -5.40 8.81
C ARG A 171 -15.35 -4.74 8.40
N ARG A 172 -15.40 -3.42 8.23
CA ARG A 172 -14.19 -2.61 8.09
C ARG A 172 -13.33 -2.77 9.34
N ASN A 173 -12.08 -3.16 9.15
CA ASN A 173 -11.09 -3.33 10.21
C ASN A 173 -9.78 -2.67 9.81
N THR A 174 -9.01 -2.26 10.81
CA THR A 174 -7.62 -1.85 10.68
C THR A 174 -6.74 -2.93 11.27
N TYR A 175 -5.80 -3.41 10.49
CA TYR A 175 -4.83 -4.40 10.93
C TYR A 175 -3.46 -3.73 11.02
N ARG A 176 -2.70 -4.13 12.02
CA ARG A 176 -1.29 -3.79 12.12
C ARG A 176 -0.48 -4.97 11.64
N GLY A 177 0.73 -4.71 11.14
CA GLY A 177 1.66 -5.76 10.74
C GLY A 177 2.48 -5.40 9.53
N ASN A 178 3.49 -6.23 9.30
CA ASN A 178 4.43 -6.08 8.19
C ASN A 178 3.98 -6.90 6.97
N LEU A 179 3.22 -7.97 7.19
CA LEU A 179 2.81 -8.88 6.15
C LEU A 179 1.31 -9.15 6.25
N LEU A 180 0.62 -8.97 5.13
CA LEU A 180 -0.78 -9.31 4.95
C LEU A 180 -0.91 -10.34 3.84
N PHE A 181 -1.52 -11.46 4.12
CA PHE A 181 -2.03 -12.40 3.13
C PHE A 181 -3.54 -12.21 2.99
N ALA A 182 -4.01 -12.07 1.77
CA ALA A 182 -5.43 -12.09 1.46
C ALA A 182 -5.73 -13.22 0.50
N HIS A 183 -6.76 -13.99 0.78
CA HIS A 183 -7.15 -15.08 -0.06
C HIS A 183 -8.67 -15.20 -0.14
N ASP A 184 -9.18 -15.40 -1.34
CA ASP A 184 -10.58 -15.67 -1.60
C ASP A 184 -10.85 -17.15 -1.30
N VAL A 185 -11.70 -17.41 -0.30
CA VAL A 185 -11.99 -18.79 0.16
C VAL A 185 -12.78 -19.61 -0.86
N VAL A 186 -13.43 -18.95 -1.82
CA VAL A 186 -14.22 -19.59 -2.88
C VAL A 186 -13.34 -19.97 -4.06
N THR A 187 -12.61 -19.00 -4.61
CA THR A 187 -11.77 -19.21 -5.80
C THR A 187 -10.39 -19.77 -5.46
N ARG A 188 -10.00 -19.71 -4.18
CA ARG A 188 -8.67 -20.06 -3.67
C ARG A 188 -7.54 -19.26 -4.31
N GLN A 189 -7.86 -18.07 -4.80
CA GLN A 189 -6.88 -17.11 -5.27
C GLN A 189 -6.45 -16.20 -4.14
N GLY A 190 -5.20 -15.75 -4.18
CA GLY A 190 -4.70 -14.88 -3.13
C GLY A 190 -3.52 -14.07 -3.58
N PHE A 191 -3.16 -13.13 -2.74
CA PHE A 191 -1.98 -12.28 -2.88
C PHE A 191 -1.48 -11.90 -1.49
N PHE A 192 -0.32 -11.29 -1.45
CA PHE A 192 0.23 -10.75 -0.21
C PHE A 192 0.70 -9.31 -0.40
N PHE A 193 0.70 -8.56 0.69
CA PHE A 193 1.42 -7.30 0.82
C PHE A 193 2.50 -7.46 1.88
N LEU A 194 3.71 -7.05 1.54
CA LEU A 194 4.83 -6.94 2.45
C LEU A 194 5.22 -5.48 2.61
N LYS A 195 5.22 -5.00 3.85
CA LYS A 195 5.76 -3.71 4.22
C LYS A 195 7.19 -3.90 4.70
N GLU A 196 8.15 -3.46 3.90
CA GLU A 196 9.58 -3.60 4.22
C GLU A 196 10.06 -2.62 5.30
N ALA A 197 9.34 -1.52 5.54
CA ALA A 197 9.67 -0.61 6.62
C ALA A 197 9.32 -1.23 7.97
N PRO A 198 10.18 -1.07 9.00
CA PRO A 198 9.84 -1.50 10.34
C PRO A 198 8.54 -0.84 10.80
N SER A 199 7.75 -1.57 11.59
CA SER A 199 6.65 -0.95 12.31
C SER A 199 7.29 0.08 13.25
N SER A 200 6.94 1.36 13.11
CA SER A 200 7.37 2.33 14.09
C SER A 200 6.78 1.93 15.44
N SER A 201 7.62 1.37 16.29
CA SER A 201 7.34 1.33 17.73
C SER A 201 7.44 2.77 18.23
N THR A 202 6.36 3.40 18.51
CA THR A 202 6.27 4.58 19.36
C THR A 202 5.18 4.36 20.37
#